data_da90cfd16567f8d9f11e76c2bf46be32
#
_entry.id   da90cfd16567f8d9f11e76c2bf46be32
#
_cell.length_a   1.000
_cell.length_b   1.000
_cell.length_c   1.000
_cell.angle_alpha   90.00
_cell.angle_beta   90.00
_cell.angle_gamma   90.00
#
_symmetry.space_group_name_H-M   'P 1'
#
loop_
_entity.id
_entity.type
_entity.pdbx_description
1 polymer ?
#
loop_
_entity_poly.entity_id
_entity_poly.type
_entity_poly.pdbx_seq_one_letter_code
_entity_poly.pdbx_strand_id
1 'polypeptide(L)' 'MPMSLKAARINKNLTQREAALLIGVSVATMANYEKGASFPDVPVIMKIEKVYGLPYSGINFFPPKKVNQSRREA' A
#
# COMPACT_ATOMS: atom_id res chain seq x y z
N MET A 1 -3.17 10.59 -11.37
CA MET A 1 -1.99 10.09 -10.63
C MET A 1 -2.40 9.02 -9.64
N PRO A 2 -1.68 7.92 -9.60
CA PRO A 2 -1.99 6.91 -8.60
C PRO A 2 -1.64 7.41 -7.20
N MET A 3 -2.41 6.97 -6.24
CA MET A 3 -2.16 7.26 -4.83
C MET A 3 -1.21 6.22 -4.26
N SER A 4 -0.43 6.62 -3.26
CA SER A 4 0.31 5.63 -2.48
C SER A 4 -0.69 4.75 -1.72
N LEU A 5 -0.24 3.59 -1.30
CA LEU A 5 -1.11 2.69 -0.54
C LEU A 5 -1.58 3.36 0.75
N LYS A 6 -0.69 4.08 1.42
CA LYS A 6 -1.05 4.81 2.63
C LYS A 6 -2.08 5.90 2.33
N ALA A 7 -1.88 6.67 1.26
CA ALA A 7 -2.81 7.73 0.89
C ALA A 7 -4.20 7.17 0.57
N ALA A 8 -4.25 6.03 -0.11
CA ALA A 8 -5.52 5.39 -0.42
C ALA A 8 -6.25 4.98 0.85
N ARG A 9 -5.51 4.45 1.83
CA ARG A 9 -6.07 4.07 3.11
C ARG A 9 -6.64 5.29 3.84
N ILE A 10 -5.85 6.34 3.91
CA ILE A 10 -6.27 7.57 4.61
C ILE A 10 -7.47 8.19 3.92
N ASN A 11 -7.51 8.12 2.59
CA ASN A 11 -8.65 8.62 1.83
C ASN A 11 -9.95 7.92 2.21
N LYS A 12 -9.87 6.70 2.72
CA LYS A 12 -11.04 5.96 3.18
C LYS A 12 -11.26 6.12 4.68
N ASN A 13 -10.49 6.99 5.33
CA ASN A 13 -10.59 7.24 6.76
C ASN A 13 -10.34 5.97 7.60
N LEU A 14 -9.42 5.14 7.14
CA LEU A 14 -9.09 3.89 7.84
C LEU A 14 -7.74 4.01 8.52
N THR A 15 -7.68 3.50 9.75
CA THR A 15 -6.41 3.31 10.41
C THR A 15 -5.72 2.10 9.79
N GLN A 16 -4.42 1.96 10.05
CA GLN A 16 -3.68 0.81 9.57
C GLN A 16 -4.29 -0.50 10.11
N ARG A 17 -4.70 -0.47 11.38
CA ARG A 17 -5.34 -1.64 12.01
C ARG A 17 -6.66 -1.98 11.33
N GLU A 18 -7.49 -0.98 11.09
CA GLU A 18 -8.78 -1.21 10.43
C GLU A 18 -8.60 -1.76 9.03
N ALA A 19 -7.67 -1.18 8.27
CA ALA A 19 -7.42 -1.65 6.92
C ALA A 19 -6.88 -3.08 6.91
N ALA A 20 -5.96 -3.38 7.84
CA ALA A 20 -5.40 -4.73 7.94
C ALA A 20 -6.51 -5.75 8.22
N LEU A 21 -7.42 -5.40 9.12
CA LEU A 21 -8.54 -6.29 9.46
C LEU A 21 -9.43 -6.54 8.24
N LEU A 22 -9.76 -5.49 7.51
CA LEU A 22 -10.64 -5.63 6.34
C LEU A 22 -9.97 -6.39 5.20
N ILE A 23 -8.67 -6.21 5.03
CA ILE A 23 -7.93 -6.88 3.98
C ILE A 23 -7.57 -8.31 4.37
N GLY A 24 -7.48 -8.57 5.68
CA GLY A 24 -7.21 -9.91 6.16
C GLY A 24 -5.74 -10.19 6.38
N VAL A 25 -4.95 -9.17 6.73
CA VAL A 25 -3.53 -9.33 7.04
C VAL A 25 -3.25 -8.73 8.41
N SER A 26 -2.06 -9.00 8.94
CA SER A 26 -1.68 -8.40 10.23
C SER A 26 -1.33 -6.93 10.03
N VAL A 27 -1.36 -6.18 11.13
CA VAL A 27 -0.97 -4.77 11.10
C VAL A 27 0.48 -4.63 10.66
N ALA A 28 1.34 -5.53 11.12
CA ALA A 28 2.75 -5.50 10.74
C ALA A 28 2.92 -5.71 9.23
N THR A 29 2.14 -6.64 8.66
CA THR A 29 2.17 -6.89 7.22
C THR A 29 1.67 -5.66 6.46
N MET A 30 0.59 -5.05 6.95
CA MET A 30 0.06 -3.84 6.34
C MET A 30 1.10 -2.73 6.34
N ALA A 31 1.80 -2.55 7.45
CA ALA A 31 2.86 -1.54 7.56
C ALA A 31 3.99 -1.82 6.56
N ASN A 32 4.34 -3.09 6.39
CA ASN A 32 5.38 -3.47 5.43
C ASN A 32 4.97 -3.17 4.01
N TYR A 33 3.71 -3.40 3.67
CA TYR A 33 3.20 -3.05 2.35
C TYR A 33 3.31 -1.54 2.11
N GLU A 34 2.95 -0.76 3.10
CA GLU A 34 2.97 0.70 2.95
C GLU A 34 4.39 1.26 2.86
N LYS A 35 5.34 0.59 3.48
CA LYS A 35 6.76 0.98 3.41
C LYS A 35 7.45 0.45 2.16
N GLY A 36 6.83 -0.48 1.45
CA GLY A 36 7.48 -1.12 0.33
C GLY A 36 8.47 -2.21 0.74
N ALA A 37 8.41 -2.63 2.02
CA ALA A 37 9.29 -3.70 2.50
C ALA A 37 8.85 -5.07 1.98
N SER A 38 7.57 -5.22 1.66
CA SER A 38 7.06 -6.42 1.03
C SER A 38 5.96 -6.01 0.06
N PHE A 39 5.61 -6.91 -0.85
CA PHE A 39 4.63 -6.64 -1.89
C PHE A 39 3.48 -7.64 -1.74
N PRO A 40 2.23 -7.19 -1.76
CA PRO A 40 1.11 -8.13 -1.61
C PRO A 40 0.96 -9.03 -2.83
N ASP A 41 0.51 -10.26 -2.61
CA ASP A 41 0.23 -11.17 -3.71
C ASP A 41 -1.13 -10.83 -4.34
N VAL A 42 -1.46 -11.51 -5.43
CA VAL A 42 -2.65 -11.18 -6.20
C VAL A 42 -3.94 -11.25 -5.38
N PRO A 43 -4.18 -12.29 -4.57
CA PRO A 43 -5.41 -12.30 -3.77
C PRO A 43 -5.53 -11.12 -2.82
N VAL A 44 -4.42 -10.70 -2.23
CA VAL A 44 -4.42 -9.55 -1.33
C VAL A 44 -4.63 -8.25 -2.11
N ILE A 45 -4.01 -8.13 -3.28
CA ILE A 45 -4.23 -6.96 -4.14
C ILE A 45 -5.70 -6.82 -4.48
N MET A 46 -6.37 -7.91 -4.79
CA MET A 46 -7.79 -7.87 -5.12
C MET A 46 -8.63 -7.37 -3.96
N LYS A 47 -8.26 -7.77 -2.73
CA LYS A 47 -8.95 -7.27 -1.55
C LYS A 47 -8.67 -5.79 -1.31
N ILE A 48 -7.44 -5.37 -1.55
CA ILE A 48 -7.07 -3.96 -1.43
C ILE A 48 -7.90 -3.12 -2.40
N GLU A 49 -8.03 -3.56 -3.64
CA GLU A 49 -8.85 -2.85 -4.61
C GLU A 49 -10.27 -2.69 -4.12
N LYS A 50 -10.82 -3.76 -3.57
CA LYS A 50 -12.19 -3.74 -3.10
C LYS A 50 -12.36 -2.83 -1.88
N VAL A 51 -11.47 -2.94 -0.92
CA VAL A 51 -11.55 -2.16 0.31
C VAL A 51 -11.34 -0.68 0.06
N TYR A 52 -10.37 -0.35 -0.78
CA TYR A 52 -10.06 1.06 -1.05
C TYR A 52 -10.86 1.65 -2.20
N GLY A 53 -11.57 0.80 -2.95
CA GLY A 53 -12.41 1.28 -4.05
C GLY A 53 -11.63 1.86 -5.20
N LEU A 54 -10.42 1.35 -5.44
CA LEU A 54 -9.55 1.82 -6.51
C LEU A 54 -9.04 0.63 -7.30
N PRO A 55 -8.86 0.79 -8.63
CA PRO A 55 -8.23 -0.28 -9.41
C PRO A 55 -6.75 -0.35 -9.11
N TYR A 56 -6.14 -1.47 -9.45
CA TYR A 56 -4.71 -1.66 -9.26
C TYR A 56 -3.90 -0.49 -9.85
N SER A 57 -4.31 -0.03 -11.03
CA SER A 57 -3.61 1.08 -11.70
C SER A 57 -3.76 2.40 -10.96
N GLY A 58 -4.72 2.50 -10.04
CA GLY A 58 -4.92 3.71 -9.25
C GLY A 58 -4.12 3.74 -7.96
N ILE A 59 -3.38 2.67 -7.67
CA ILE A 59 -2.59 2.58 -6.45
C ILE A 59 -1.13 2.34 -6.81
N ASN A 60 -0.27 3.13 -6.21
CA ASN A 60 1.16 2.95 -6.36
C ASN A 60 1.67 2.10 -5.19
N PHE A 61 1.97 0.84 -5.45
CA PHE A 61 2.44 -0.09 -4.42
C PHE A 61 3.92 0.09 -4.10
N PHE A 62 4.62 0.90 -4.89
CA PHE A 62 6.03 1.17 -4.65
C PHE A 62 6.14 2.59 -4.11
N PRO A 63 6.65 2.77 -2.90
CA PRO A 63 6.76 4.12 -2.34
C PRO A 63 7.74 4.94 -3.15
N PRO A 64 7.63 6.28 -3.11
CA PRO A 64 8.61 7.11 -3.79
C PRO A 64 9.99 6.83 -3.22
N LYS A 65 10.98 6.82 -4.12
CA LYS A 65 12.33 6.56 -3.69
C LYS A 65 12.90 7.75 -3.06
N LYS A 66 13.52 7.53 -2.11
CA LYS A 66 14.26 8.61 -1.58
C LYS A 66 15.62 8.68 -2.15
N VAL A 67 15.14 8.22 -2.62
CA VAL A 67 16.02 7.79 -3.19
C VAL A 67 17.00 7.72 -3.42
N ASN A 68 16.56 7.64 -3.39
CA ASN A 68 17.32 7.37 -3.76
C ASN A 68 18.28 7.40 -3.79
N GLN A 69 18.06 7.38 -3.61
CA GLN A 69 18.82 7.20 -3.59
C GLN A 69 19.59 7.11 -4.11
N SER A 70 19.38 7.25 -4.34
CA SER A 70 20.09 7.04 -4.93
C SER A 70 21.01 7.09 -5.13
N ARG A 71 21.05 7.21 -5.06
CA ARG A 71 21.90 7.10 -5.25
C ARG A 71 22.74 7.09 -5.65
N ARG A 72 22.50 7.10 -5.69
CA ARG A 72 23.24 6.99 -5.93
C ARG A 72 23.95 6.77 -6.51
N GLU A 73 23.66 6.55 -6.76
CA GLU A 73 24.30 6.24 -7.23
C GLU A 73 24.94 6.33 -7.70
N ALA A 74 24.82 6.38 -7.87
CA ALA A 74 25.50 6.34 -8.24
C ALA A 74 26.08 6.37 -8.23
#